data_c889b991525984f87570358b696b1e26
#
_entry.id   c889b991525984f87570358b696b1e26
#
_cell.length_a   1.000
_cell.length_b   1.000
_cell.length_c   1.000
_cell.angle_alpha   90.00
_cell.angle_beta   90.00
_cell.angle_gamma   90.00
#
_symmetry.space_group_name_H-M   'P 1'
#
loop_
_entity.id
_entity.type
_entity.pdbx_description
1 polymer ?
#
loop_
_entity_poly.entity_id
_entity_poly.type
_entity_poly.pdbx_seq_one_letter_code
_entity_poly.pdbx_strand_id
1 'polypeptide(L)'
;MAEEEKKRYTIDDVARELGISKTTVSRAISGKGRISQATRERVLACIERYDYRPNAIARGLAQSKTYNIGLLLLADYSEIDFPFFKECMSGIFEKAAQHNYDIVLSMVDGKDLTQLKRMIANRKVDGVIVTRSLVNSEVQKYLKEKKVPFVAIGTPETEEPGLIWTDNHNQEGSRELTGILLMKGLRHLALLGGSPTHLVTKSRVRGFEDAHSDYRVKIDESLVFMDMDSYSKVAKAADLILEAKADGIVCMDDFITNMLLGYLREKNVKIPQEIRIASFYDSSLLEYYIPAVTSLHFNTRSLGMNACQLLLKQLGETADGEYMPLNYQVILRESTK
;
A
#
# COMPACT_ATOMS: atom_id res chain seq x y z
N MET A 1 -13.09 30.53 -36.89
CA MET A 1 -11.86 31.21 -36.46
C MET A 1 -10.87 30.13 -36.09
N ALA A 2 -9.78 29.99 -36.85
CA ALA A 2 -8.74 29.02 -36.56
C ALA A 2 -8.01 29.47 -35.29
N GLU A 3 -7.99 28.60 -34.25
CA GLU A 3 -7.10 28.77 -33.10
C GLU A 3 -5.67 28.73 -33.63
N GLU A 4 -4.95 29.84 -33.55
CA GLU A 4 -3.49 29.83 -33.73
C GLU A 4 -2.87 28.87 -32.72
N GLU A 5 -2.31 27.75 -33.20
CA GLU A 5 -1.47 26.86 -32.40
C GLU A 5 -0.35 27.70 -31.79
N LYS A 6 -0.44 28.02 -30.50
CA LYS A 6 0.63 28.69 -29.74
C LYS A 6 1.90 27.86 -29.84
N LYS A 7 2.81 28.28 -30.68
CA LYS A 7 4.12 27.68 -30.88
C LYS A 7 4.79 27.48 -29.51
N ARG A 8 4.93 26.24 -29.08
CA ARG A 8 5.57 25.90 -27.80
C ARG A 8 7.02 26.36 -27.82
N TYR A 9 7.35 27.26 -26.90
CA TYR A 9 8.73 27.73 -26.71
C TYR A 9 9.63 26.55 -26.32
N THR A 10 10.83 26.48 -26.87
CA THR A 10 11.77 25.37 -26.66
C THR A 10 13.01 25.84 -25.92
N ILE A 11 13.85 24.93 -25.40
CA ILE A 11 15.14 25.27 -24.81
C ILE A 11 16.07 25.98 -25.80
N ASP A 12 15.90 25.69 -27.10
CA ASP A 12 16.63 26.37 -28.19
C ASP A 12 16.25 27.83 -28.30
N ASP A 13 14.98 28.13 -28.15
CA ASP A 13 14.49 29.50 -28.22
C ASP A 13 14.97 30.32 -27.02
N VAL A 14 14.96 29.73 -25.80
CA VAL A 14 15.53 30.36 -24.59
C VAL A 14 17.03 30.62 -24.75
N ALA A 15 17.76 29.63 -25.25
CA ALA A 15 19.20 29.74 -25.46
C ALA A 15 19.54 30.85 -26.48
N ARG A 16 18.79 30.91 -27.59
CA ARG A 16 18.93 31.93 -28.64
C ARG A 16 18.63 33.33 -28.13
N GLU A 17 17.54 33.51 -27.39
CA GLU A 17 17.15 34.80 -26.87
C GLU A 17 18.13 35.37 -25.85
N LEU A 18 18.70 34.52 -25.01
CA LEU A 18 19.64 34.93 -24.00
C LEU A 18 21.11 34.97 -24.47
N GLY A 19 21.39 34.50 -25.69
CA GLY A 19 22.74 34.44 -26.26
C GLY A 19 23.66 33.47 -25.53
N ILE A 20 23.14 32.37 -24.98
CA ILE A 20 23.88 31.36 -24.19
C ILE A 20 23.66 29.96 -24.76
N SER A 21 24.50 29.00 -24.37
CA SER A 21 24.33 27.62 -24.80
C SER A 21 23.13 26.91 -24.15
N LYS A 22 22.52 25.92 -24.84
CA LYS A 22 21.49 25.03 -24.27
C LYS A 22 21.94 24.39 -22.95
N THR A 23 23.22 24.01 -22.87
CA THR A 23 23.82 23.45 -21.67
C THR A 23 23.79 24.43 -20.51
N THR A 24 24.04 25.74 -20.79
CA THR A 24 23.97 26.80 -19.79
C THR A 24 22.52 27.00 -19.30
N VAL A 25 21.54 26.99 -20.21
CA VAL A 25 20.12 27.07 -19.88
C VAL A 25 19.72 25.87 -19.02
N SER A 26 20.07 24.65 -19.44
CA SER A 26 19.77 23.41 -18.70
C SER A 26 20.37 23.41 -17.28
N ARG A 27 21.61 23.87 -17.14
CA ARG A 27 22.28 24.01 -15.84
C ARG A 27 21.61 25.06 -14.95
N ALA A 28 21.21 26.19 -15.54
CA ALA A 28 20.50 27.25 -14.79
C ALA A 28 19.16 26.76 -14.23
N ILE A 29 18.43 25.94 -15.01
CA ILE A 29 17.15 25.34 -14.62
C ILE A 29 17.36 24.29 -13.53
N SER A 30 18.33 23.38 -13.72
CA SER A 30 18.56 22.24 -12.82
C SER A 30 19.29 22.62 -11.53
N GLY A 31 19.84 23.81 -11.42
CA GLY A 31 20.67 24.24 -10.30
C GLY A 31 22.02 23.53 -10.19
N LYS A 32 22.36 22.62 -11.15
CA LYS A 32 23.59 21.83 -11.15
C LYS A 32 24.69 22.53 -11.98
N GLY A 33 25.91 22.56 -11.43
CA GLY A 33 27.08 23.14 -12.11
C GLY A 33 27.33 24.62 -11.73
N ARG A 34 28.51 25.13 -12.13
CA ARG A 34 28.91 26.53 -11.86
C ARG A 34 28.26 27.47 -12.87
N ILE A 35 27.22 28.18 -12.44
CA ILE A 35 26.56 29.24 -13.21
C ILE A 35 26.45 30.45 -12.30
N SER A 36 26.71 31.67 -12.83
CA SER A 36 26.57 32.89 -12.06
C SER A 36 25.11 33.12 -11.67
N GLN A 37 24.87 33.68 -10.49
CA GLN A 37 23.53 34.02 -10.02
C GLN A 37 22.79 34.89 -11.03
N ALA A 38 23.46 35.90 -11.60
CA ALA A 38 22.89 36.77 -12.63
C ALA A 38 22.43 36.00 -13.89
N THR A 39 23.20 35.02 -14.34
CA THR A 39 22.81 34.16 -15.49
C THR A 39 21.59 33.31 -15.13
N ARG A 40 21.55 32.76 -13.94
CA ARG A 40 20.42 31.95 -13.47
C ARG A 40 19.13 32.76 -13.42
N GLU A 41 19.17 33.96 -12.86
CA GLU A 41 18.01 34.87 -12.79
C GLU A 41 17.50 35.27 -14.18
N ARG A 42 18.39 35.59 -15.11
CA ARG A 42 18.02 35.89 -16.50
C ARG A 42 17.31 34.70 -17.18
N VAL A 43 17.80 33.47 -16.97
CA VAL A 43 17.17 32.26 -17.51
C VAL A 43 15.79 32.03 -16.90
N LEU A 44 15.65 32.15 -15.59
CA LEU A 44 14.38 31.96 -14.89
C LEU A 44 13.35 33.00 -15.32
N ALA A 45 13.73 34.28 -15.43
CA ALA A 45 12.86 35.35 -15.92
C ALA A 45 12.39 35.10 -17.39
N CYS A 46 13.28 34.58 -18.25
CA CYS A 46 12.94 34.21 -19.62
C CYS A 46 11.95 33.04 -19.67
N ILE A 47 12.15 32.02 -18.83
CA ILE A 47 11.28 30.85 -18.71
C ILE A 47 9.86 31.30 -18.28
N GLU A 48 9.75 32.14 -17.26
CA GLU A 48 8.50 32.68 -16.76
C GLU A 48 7.77 33.51 -17.81
N ARG A 49 8.51 34.39 -18.51
CA ARG A 49 7.95 35.25 -19.56
C ARG A 49 7.29 34.48 -20.70
N TYR A 50 7.86 33.32 -21.09
CA TYR A 50 7.40 32.54 -22.24
C TYR A 50 6.62 31.28 -21.84
N ASP A 51 6.30 31.09 -20.56
CA ASP A 51 5.71 29.85 -19.99
C ASP A 51 6.45 28.59 -20.52
N TYR A 52 7.79 28.71 -20.61
CA TYR A 52 8.59 27.57 -21.06
C TYR A 52 8.65 26.50 -19.98
N ARG A 53 8.13 25.34 -20.30
CA ARG A 53 8.22 24.17 -19.42
C ARG A 53 9.28 23.22 -19.97
N PRO A 54 10.31 22.89 -19.16
CA PRO A 54 11.33 21.90 -19.58
C PRO A 54 10.64 20.61 -20.01
N ASN A 55 11.02 20.12 -21.19
CA ASN A 55 10.48 18.85 -21.67
C ASN A 55 10.96 17.69 -20.77
N ALA A 56 10.04 17.08 -20.03
CA ALA A 56 10.32 15.97 -19.12
C ALA A 56 10.95 14.78 -19.86
N ILE A 57 10.50 14.50 -21.09
CA ILE A 57 11.06 13.43 -21.94
C ILE A 57 12.52 13.71 -22.30
N ALA A 58 12.85 14.95 -22.73
CA ALA A 58 14.22 15.33 -23.05
C ALA A 58 15.14 15.27 -21.82
N ARG A 59 14.63 15.69 -20.65
CA ARG A 59 15.35 15.59 -19.38
C ARG A 59 15.58 14.12 -19.00
N GLY A 60 14.55 13.29 -19.10
CA GLY A 60 14.60 11.86 -18.83
C GLY A 60 15.61 11.15 -19.72
N LEU A 61 15.59 11.43 -21.03
CA LEU A 61 16.54 10.87 -21.99
C LEU A 61 18.00 11.20 -21.63
N ALA A 62 18.27 12.46 -21.26
CA ALA A 62 19.61 12.91 -20.86
C ALA A 62 20.11 12.28 -19.55
N GLN A 63 19.22 11.85 -18.67
CA GLN A 63 19.54 11.25 -17.38
C GLN A 63 19.30 9.73 -17.34
N SER A 64 18.84 9.14 -18.44
CA SER A 64 18.41 7.73 -18.51
C SER A 64 17.37 7.36 -17.45
N LYS A 65 16.50 8.32 -17.11
CA LYS A 65 15.39 8.17 -16.14
C LYS A 65 14.06 8.46 -16.80
N THR A 66 13.02 7.77 -16.37
CA THR A 66 11.65 8.00 -16.84
C THR A 66 10.88 8.95 -15.92
N TYR A 67 11.33 9.09 -14.68
CA TYR A 67 10.61 9.74 -13.58
C TYR A 67 9.22 9.12 -13.34
N ASN A 68 9.09 7.83 -13.62
CA ASN A 68 7.91 7.05 -13.33
C ASN A 68 8.24 5.92 -12.35
N ILE A 69 7.38 5.71 -11.38
CA ILE A 69 7.38 4.56 -10.49
C ILE A 69 6.21 3.65 -10.86
N GLY A 70 6.49 2.37 -11.07
CA GLY A 70 5.45 1.36 -11.23
C GLY A 70 4.82 1.00 -9.89
N LEU A 71 3.51 1.08 -9.79
CA LEU A 71 2.77 0.59 -8.64
C LEU A 71 2.01 -0.67 -9.05
N LEU A 72 2.43 -1.82 -8.52
CA LEU A 72 1.84 -3.11 -8.84
C LEU A 72 0.84 -3.52 -7.77
N LEU A 73 -0.41 -3.60 -8.15
CA LEU A 73 -1.45 -4.24 -7.34
C LEU A 73 -1.45 -5.74 -7.68
N LEU A 74 -1.14 -6.57 -6.68
CA LEU A 74 -1.21 -8.04 -6.76
C LEU A 74 -2.58 -8.49 -6.27
N ALA A 75 -3.61 -8.27 -7.08
CA ALA A 75 -4.95 -8.43 -6.59
C ALA A 75 -5.96 -8.55 -7.70
N ASP A 76 -7.09 -9.12 -7.39
CA ASP A 76 -8.30 -9.02 -8.18
C ASP A 76 -8.79 -7.55 -8.22
N TYR A 77 -9.51 -7.18 -9.29
CA TYR A 77 -10.03 -5.82 -9.46
C TYR A 77 -10.85 -5.31 -8.27
N SER A 78 -11.48 -6.21 -7.51
CA SER A 78 -12.25 -5.90 -6.30
C SER A 78 -11.40 -5.30 -5.15
N GLU A 79 -10.10 -5.55 -5.11
CA GLU A 79 -9.23 -5.08 -4.02
C GLU A 79 -8.84 -3.61 -4.13
N ILE A 80 -9.00 -2.97 -5.29
CA ILE A 80 -8.79 -1.51 -5.45
C ILE A 80 -9.75 -0.71 -4.56
N ASP A 81 -10.94 -1.25 -4.32
CA ASP A 81 -11.96 -0.59 -3.51
C ASP A 81 -11.68 -0.69 -2.01
N PHE A 82 -10.68 -1.47 -1.59
CA PHE A 82 -10.37 -1.60 -0.16
C PHE A 82 -9.73 -0.33 0.39
N PRO A 83 -10.23 0.19 1.51
CA PRO A 83 -9.71 1.38 2.16
C PRO A 83 -8.20 1.33 2.40
N PHE A 84 -7.66 0.15 2.74
CA PHE A 84 -6.22 -0.07 2.91
C PHE A 84 -5.41 0.37 1.68
N PHE A 85 -5.76 -0.14 0.48
CA PHE A 85 -5.01 0.18 -0.73
C PHE A 85 -5.15 1.64 -1.11
N LYS A 86 -6.35 2.22 -0.96
CA LYS A 86 -6.61 3.63 -1.23
C LYS A 86 -5.72 4.55 -0.37
N GLU A 87 -5.67 4.32 0.93
CA GLU A 87 -4.85 5.11 1.85
C GLU A 87 -3.35 4.91 1.58
N CYS A 88 -2.92 3.67 1.35
CA CYS A 88 -1.53 3.36 1.00
C CYS A 88 -1.11 4.05 -0.31
N MET A 89 -1.93 3.95 -1.36
CA MET A 89 -1.68 4.64 -2.63
C MET A 89 -1.60 6.16 -2.44
N SER A 90 -2.47 6.75 -1.62
CA SER A 90 -2.41 8.20 -1.33
C SER A 90 -1.06 8.61 -0.76
N GLY A 91 -0.48 7.81 0.14
CA GLY A 91 0.85 8.05 0.69
C GLY A 91 1.96 7.91 -0.36
N ILE A 92 1.86 6.90 -1.24
CA ILE A 92 2.82 6.70 -2.34
C ILE A 92 2.77 7.88 -3.30
N PHE A 93 1.57 8.31 -3.73
CA PHE A 93 1.39 9.43 -4.66
C PHE A 93 1.95 10.73 -4.10
N GLU A 94 1.66 11.02 -2.83
CA GLU A 94 2.18 12.22 -2.16
C GLU A 94 3.69 12.24 -2.14
N LYS A 95 4.33 11.13 -1.74
CA LYS A 95 5.78 11.05 -1.65
C LYS A 95 6.45 11.09 -3.02
N ALA A 96 5.89 10.44 -4.03
CA ALA A 96 6.39 10.46 -5.40
C ALA A 96 6.33 11.88 -5.99
N ALA A 97 5.21 12.59 -5.81
CA ALA A 97 5.02 13.95 -6.30
C ALA A 97 6.04 14.94 -5.70
N GLN A 98 6.40 14.80 -4.42
CA GLN A 98 7.44 15.60 -3.76
C GLN A 98 8.81 15.49 -4.48
N HIS A 99 9.06 14.38 -5.19
CA HIS A 99 10.29 14.11 -5.93
C HIS A 99 10.13 14.18 -7.46
N ASN A 100 9.00 14.73 -7.94
CA ASN A 100 8.67 14.84 -9.36
C ASN A 100 8.62 13.49 -10.08
N TYR A 101 8.16 12.45 -9.42
CA TYR A 101 7.84 11.15 -9.99
C TYR A 101 6.35 10.99 -10.21
N ASP A 102 5.98 10.45 -11.37
CA ASP A 102 4.62 10.02 -11.68
C ASP A 102 4.44 8.54 -11.37
N ILE A 103 3.19 8.12 -11.13
CA ILE A 103 2.87 6.73 -10.83
C ILE A 103 2.20 6.07 -12.03
N VAL A 104 2.74 4.93 -12.43
CA VAL A 104 2.15 4.03 -13.44
C VAL A 104 1.53 2.85 -12.71
N LEU A 105 0.20 2.90 -12.56
CA LEU A 105 -0.55 1.81 -11.92
C LEU A 105 -0.66 0.63 -12.87
N SER A 106 -0.36 -0.57 -12.38
CA SER A 106 -0.53 -1.83 -13.12
C SER A 106 -1.09 -2.91 -12.19
N MET A 107 -2.01 -3.70 -12.71
CA MET A 107 -2.54 -4.86 -12.02
C MET A 107 -1.89 -6.13 -12.56
N VAL A 108 -1.56 -7.05 -11.66
CA VAL A 108 -0.93 -8.33 -11.99
C VAL A 108 -1.61 -9.42 -11.18
N ASP A 109 -2.15 -10.43 -11.85
CA ASP A 109 -2.88 -11.53 -11.18
C ASP A 109 -1.95 -12.61 -10.57
N GLY A 110 -0.71 -12.29 -10.30
CA GLY A 110 0.28 -13.16 -9.68
C GLY A 110 0.84 -14.28 -10.60
N LYS A 111 0.11 -14.69 -11.65
CA LYS A 111 0.53 -15.70 -12.63
C LYS A 111 0.82 -15.08 -14.00
N ASP A 112 0.00 -14.13 -14.43
CA ASP A 112 0.21 -13.41 -15.69
C ASP A 112 1.06 -12.15 -15.48
N LEU A 113 2.34 -12.25 -15.80
CA LEU A 113 3.30 -11.14 -15.74
C LEU A 113 3.37 -10.32 -17.04
N THR A 114 2.48 -10.51 -17.99
CA THR A 114 2.55 -9.87 -19.32
C THR A 114 2.63 -8.36 -19.21
N GLN A 115 1.79 -7.72 -18.39
CA GLN A 115 1.78 -6.27 -18.20
C GLN A 115 3.10 -5.78 -17.55
N LEU A 116 3.56 -6.46 -16.52
CA LEU A 116 4.83 -6.17 -15.85
C LEU A 116 6.00 -6.28 -16.83
N LYS A 117 6.07 -7.40 -17.57
CA LYS A 117 7.13 -7.64 -18.56
C LYS A 117 7.16 -6.55 -19.63
N ARG A 118 5.98 -6.14 -20.12
CA ARG A 118 5.86 -5.05 -21.09
C ARG A 118 6.31 -3.71 -20.51
N MET A 119 5.95 -3.41 -19.26
CA MET A 119 6.34 -2.17 -18.59
C MET A 119 7.86 -2.07 -18.43
N ILE A 120 8.50 -3.15 -18.01
CA ILE A 120 9.96 -3.21 -17.81
C ILE A 120 10.71 -3.23 -19.14
N ALA A 121 10.30 -4.07 -20.12
CA ALA A 121 10.93 -4.15 -21.42
C ALA A 121 10.91 -2.82 -22.19
N ASN A 122 9.83 -2.05 -22.06
CA ASN A 122 9.69 -0.73 -22.68
C ASN A 122 10.26 0.41 -21.83
N ARG A 123 10.98 0.12 -20.76
CA ARG A 123 11.56 1.11 -19.83
C ARG A 123 10.58 2.21 -19.45
N LYS A 124 9.37 1.85 -19.06
CA LYS A 124 8.32 2.81 -18.69
C LYS A 124 8.45 3.34 -17.27
N VAL A 125 9.21 2.67 -16.43
CA VAL A 125 9.39 3.01 -15.00
C VAL A 125 10.85 2.84 -14.60
N ASP A 126 11.28 3.60 -13.60
CA ASP A 126 12.63 3.53 -13.03
C ASP A 126 12.73 2.48 -11.91
N GLY A 127 11.63 2.23 -11.23
CA GLY A 127 11.51 1.23 -10.18
C GLY A 127 10.06 0.88 -9.91
N VAL A 128 9.83 -0.06 -9.00
CA VAL A 128 8.52 -0.65 -8.77
C VAL A 128 8.20 -0.75 -7.27
N ILE A 129 6.99 -0.40 -6.87
CA ILE A 129 6.42 -0.74 -5.57
C ILE A 129 5.44 -1.88 -5.76
N VAL A 130 5.65 -2.99 -5.04
CA VAL A 130 4.77 -4.16 -5.03
C VAL A 130 3.91 -4.07 -3.77
N THR A 131 2.60 -3.93 -3.93
CA THR A 131 1.70 -3.60 -2.81
C THR A 131 1.39 -4.75 -1.86
N ARG A 132 1.81 -5.97 -2.19
CA ARG A 132 1.58 -7.16 -1.36
C ARG A 132 2.71 -8.16 -1.49
N SER A 133 3.11 -8.75 -0.38
CA SER A 133 4.04 -9.87 -0.35
C SER A 133 3.29 -11.20 -0.40
N LEU A 134 3.65 -12.06 -1.36
CA LEU A 134 3.08 -13.38 -1.58
C LEU A 134 4.12 -14.46 -1.33
N VAL A 135 3.65 -15.63 -0.92
CA VAL A 135 4.47 -16.85 -0.89
C VAL A 135 4.94 -17.17 -2.30
N ASN A 136 6.24 -17.42 -2.48
CA ASN A 136 6.84 -17.76 -3.79
C ASN A 136 6.51 -16.76 -4.92
N SER A 137 6.57 -15.47 -4.65
CA SER A 137 6.18 -14.40 -5.59
C SER A 137 6.97 -14.43 -6.90
N GLU A 138 6.32 -14.81 -8.01
CA GLU A 138 6.89 -14.75 -9.37
C GLU A 138 7.21 -13.32 -9.80
N VAL A 139 6.46 -12.33 -9.31
CA VAL A 139 6.73 -10.90 -9.53
C VAL A 139 8.09 -10.51 -8.97
N GLN A 140 8.34 -10.85 -7.69
CA GLN A 140 9.61 -10.50 -7.04
C GLN A 140 10.80 -11.24 -7.68
N LYS A 141 10.62 -12.52 -8.05
CA LYS A 141 11.64 -13.29 -8.79
C LYS A 141 12.00 -12.59 -10.11
N TYR A 142 11.00 -12.23 -10.90
CA TYR A 142 11.20 -11.56 -12.18
C TYR A 142 11.91 -10.20 -12.02
N LEU A 143 11.50 -9.37 -11.05
CA LEU A 143 12.13 -8.08 -10.79
C LEU A 143 13.61 -8.23 -10.38
N LYS A 144 13.93 -9.23 -9.53
CA LYS A 144 15.31 -9.57 -9.15
C LYS A 144 16.14 -10.00 -10.35
N GLU A 145 15.63 -10.94 -11.18
CA GLU A 145 16.30 -11.40 -12.39
C GLU A 145 16.62 -10.27 -13.37
N LYS A 146 15.69 -9.33 -13.53
CA LYS A 146 15.84 -8.15 -14.39
C LYS A 146 16.62 -7.01 -13.74
N LYS A 147 17.03 -7.16 -12.48
CA LYS A 147 17.72 -6.11 -11.69
C LYS A 147 16.96 -4.79 -11.65
N VAL A 148 15.64 -4.86 -11.61
CA VAL A 148 14.77 -3.69 -11.48
C VAL A 148 14.73 -3.29 -10.01
N PRO A 149 15.02 -2.03 -9.65
CA PRO A 149 14.82 -1.55 -8.28
C PRO A 149 13.37 -1.73 -7.85
N PHE A 150 13.14 -2.34 -6.68
CA PHE A 150 11.79 -2.48 -6.17
C PHE A 150 11.73 -2.52 -4.64
N VAL A 151 10.58 -2.14 -4.11
CA VAL A 151 10.22 -2.26 -2.70
C VAL A 151 8.94 -3.07 -2.59
N ALA A 152 8.90 -4.01 -1.64
CA ALA A 152 7.71 -4.77 -1.32
C ALA A 152 7.01 -4.19 -0.09
N ILE A 153 5.68 -4.10 -0.12
CA ILE A 153 4.85 -3.86 1.05
C ILE A 153 4.42 -5.22 1.60
N GLY A 154 4.63 -5.42 2.89
CA GLY A 154 4.43 -6.68 3.58
C GLY A 154 5.73 -7.41 3.90
N THR A 155 5.76 -8.04 5.06
CA THR A 155 6.90 -8.84 5.53
C THR A 155 7.17 -9.98 4.54
N PRO A 156 8.42 -10.20 4.10
CA PRO A 156 8.77 -11.30 3.21
C PRO A 156 8.67 -12.65 3.93
N GLU A 157 8.56 -13.73 3.17
CA GLU A 157 8.57 -15.09 3.73
C GLU A 157 9.92 -15.45 4.35
N THR A 158 10.99 -15.01 3.70
CA THR A 158 12.37 -15.13 4.18
C THR A 158 13.08 -13.81 3.96
N GLU A 159 13.90 -13.41 4.94
CA GLU A 159 14.78 -12.27 4.78
C GLU A 159 15.93 -12.66 3.84
N GLU A 160 15.93 -12.06 2.64
CA GLU A 160 16.99 -12.25 1.67
C GLU A 160 17.86 -10.99 1.59
N PRO A 161 19.19 -11.12 1.49
CA PRO A 161 20.07 -9.97 1.31
C PRO A 161 19.67 -9.14 0.09
N GLY A 162 19.47 -7.84 0.32
CA GLY A 162 19.11 -6.89 -0.76
C GLY A 162 17.61 -6.77 -1.07
N LEU A 163 16.75 -7.55 -0.43
CA LEU A 163 15.30 -7.32 -0.49
C LEU A 163 14.93 -6.17 0.43
N ILE A 164 14.36 -5.11 -0.16
CA ILE A 164 13.86 -3.95 0.60
C ILE A 164 12.35 -4.05 0.72
N TRP A 165 11.88 -3.94 1.95
CA TRP A 165 10.46 -4.04 2.26
C TRP A 165 10.07 -3.12 3.42
N THR A 166 8.79 -2.89 3.56
CA THR A 166 8.16 -2.22 4.70
C THR A 166 6.79 -2.83 4.97
N ASP A 167 6.42 -2.94 6.23
CA ASP A 167 5.13 -3.51 6.63
C ASP A 167 4.61 -2.82 7.89
N ASN A 168 3.33 -2.99 8.17
CA ASN A 168 2.74 -2.71 9.47
C ASN A 168 3.14 -3.81 10.47
N HIS A 169 2.99 -3.53 11.77
CA HIS A 169 3.18 -4.51 12.84
C HIS A 169 1.98 -5.48 12.92
N ASN A 170 1.78 -6.28 11.85
CA ASN A 170 0.59 -7.11 11.69
C ASN A 170 0.49 -8.21 12.76
N GLN A 171 1.60 -8.86 13.11
CA GLN A 171 1.61 -9.93 14.12
C GLN A 171 1.36 -9.37 15.51
N GLU A 172 2.08 -8.29 15.88
CA GLU A 172 1.95 -7.61 17.17
C GLU A 172 0.55 -7.05 17.38
N GLY A 173 0.01 -6.36 16.35
CA GLY A 173 -1.35 -5.81 16.41
C GLY A 173 -2.43 -6.89 16.52
N SER A 174 -2.25 -8.00 15.80
CA SER A 174 -3.14 -9.17 15.89
C SER A 174 -3.10 -9.79 17.29
N ARG A 175 -1.87 -9.95 17.85
CA ARG A 175 -1.68 -10.45 19.22
C ARG A 175 -2.35 -9.56 20.25
N GLU A 176 -2.20 -8.23 20.11
CA GLU A 176 -2.81 -7.28 21.05
C GLU A 176 -4.32 -7.29 20.95
N LEU A 177 -4.92 -7.17 19.74
CA LEU A 177 -6.37 -7.19 19.57
C LEU A 177 -6.99 -8.48 20.11
N THR A 178 -6.42 -9.64 19.77
CA THR A 178 -6.87 -10.94 20.25
C THR A 178 -6.71 -11.05 21.78
N GLY A 179 -5.55 -10.61 22.29
CA GLY A 179 -5.26 -10.59 23.73
C GLY A 179 -6.27 -9.77 24.53
N ILE A 180 -6.71 -8.64 24.01
CA ILE A 180 -7.76 -7.81 24.64
C ILE A 180 -9.08 -8.58 24.75
N LEU A 181 -9.47 -9.34 23.72
CA LEU A 181 -10.68 -10.17 23.78
C LEU A 181 -10.56 -11.27 24.83
N LEU A 182 -9.41 -11.94 24.87
CA LEU A 182 -9.12 -12.98 25.88
C LEU A 182 -9.07 -12.39 27.29
N MET A 183 -8.49 -11.19 27.46
CA MET A 183 -8.48 -10.47 28.75
C MET A 183 -9.89 -10.10 29.21
N LYS A 184 -10.80 -9.80 28.29
CA LYS A 184 -12.23 -9.56 28.59
C LYS A 184 -13.00 -10.83 28.95
N GLY A 185 -12.35 -11.98 28.96
CA GLY A 185 -12.95 -13.24 29.39
C GLY A 185 -13.47 -14.14 28.27
N LEU A 186 -13.31 -13.76 26.99
CA LEU A 186 -13.64 -14.64 25.89
C LEU A 186 -12.69 -15.85 25.88
N ARG A 187 -13.21 -17.03 25.55
CA ARG A 187 -12.43 -18.28 25.58
C ARG A 187 -12.62 -19.14 24.33
N HIS A 188 -13.63 -18.86 23.54
CA HIS A 188 -13.99 -19.64 22.36
C HIS A 188 -14.07 -18.72 21.14
N LEU A 189 -12.89 -18.27 20.67
CA LEU A 189 -12.78 -17.34 19.56
C LEU A 189 -12.70 -18.07 18.23
N ALA A 190 -13.47 -17.62 17.26
CA ALA A 190 -13.34 -18.01 15.86
C ALA A 190 -12.46 -17.00 15.11
N LEU A 191 -11.79 -17.47 14.05
CA LEU A 191 -10.98 -16.67 13.14
C LEU A 191 -11.49 -16.80 11.72
N LEU A 192 -11.80 -15.67 11.06
CA LEU A 192 -12.11 -15.60 9.64
C LEU A 192 -10.97 -14.92 8.91
N GLY A 193 -10.22 -15.67 8.09
CA GLY A 193 -9.00 -15.24 7.42
C GLY A 193 -9.10 -15.18 5.91
N GLY A 194 -8.27 -14.34 5.32
CA GLY A 194 -8.06 -14.28 3.87
C GLY A 194 -7.22 -15.45 3.33
N SER A 195 -6.66 -15.28 2.14
CA SER A 195 -5.87 -16.33 1.51
C SER A 195 -4.58 -16.65 2.30
N PRO A 196 -4.28 -17.93 2.56
CA PRO A 196 -3.04 -18.36 3.21
C PRO A 196 -1.78 -18.13 2.34
N THR A 197 -1.95 -17.79 1.06
CA THR A 197 -0.83 -17.41 0.18
C THR A 197 -0.37 -15.98 0.44
N HIS A 198 -1.15 -15.16 1.12
CA HIS A 198 -0.78 -13.81 1.51
C HIS A 198 0.03 -13.85 2.82
N LEU A 199 1.21 -13.25 2.81
CA LEU A 199 2.09 -13.25 3.99
C LEU A 199 1.52 -12.44 5.16
N VAL A 200 0.74 -11.38 4.87
CA VAL A 200 -0.01 -10.66 5.89
C VAL A 200 -1.01 -11.55 6.63
N THR A 201 -1.66 -12.47 5.92
CA THR A 201 -2.56 -13.46 6.53
C THR A 201 -1.79 -14.34 7.52
N LYS A 202 -0.63 -14.87 7.11
CA LYS A 202 0.22 -15.67 8.01
C LYS A 202 0.68 -14.89 9.24
N SER A 203 1.07 -13.62 9.09
CA SER A 203 1.47 -12.77 10.22
C SER A 203 0.31 -12.56 11.21
N ARG A 204 -0.90 -12.33 10.72
CA ARG A 204 -2.10 -12.13 11.55
C ARG A 204 -2.52 -13.42 12.27
N VAL A 205 -2.44 -14.57 11.58
CA VAL A 205 -2.66 -15.89 12.21
C VAL A 205 -1.69 -16.11 13.37
N ARG A 206 -0.39 -15.87 13.14
CA ARG A 206 0.62 -16.01 14.20
C ARG A 206 0.31 -15.14 15.41
N GLY A 207 -0.09 -13.89 15.19
CA GLY A 207 -0.49 -12.99 16.29
C GLY A 207 -1.72 -13.50 17.06
N PHE A 208 -2.70 -14.09 16.36
CA PHE A 208 -3.82 -14.76 17.00
C PHE A 208 -3.41 -15.96 17.84
N GLU A 209 -2.51 -16.80 17.32
CA GLU A 209 -1.92 -17.96 18.03
C GLU A 209 -1.09 -17.52 19.23
N ASP A 210 -0.22 -16.50 19.07
CA ASP A 210 0.60 -15.93 20.14
C ASP A 210 -0.26 -15.46 21.33
N ALA A 211 -1.36 -14.75 21.04
CA ALA A 211 -2.29 -14.28 22.07
C ALA A 211 -2.90 -15.46 22.84
N HIS A 212 -3.36 -16.49 22.14
CA HIS A 212 -3.92 -17.67 22.80
C HIS A 212 -2.88 -18.38 23.68
N SER A 213 -1.63 -18.45 23.22
CA SER A 213 -0.51 -18.99 24.00
C SER A 213 -0.25 -18.18 25.27
N ASP A 214 -0.21 -16.84 25.16
CA ASP A 214 0.01 -15.94 26.31
C ASP A 214 -1.04 -16.09 27.40
N TYR A 215 -2.29 -16.21 26.99
CA TYR A 215 -3.43 -16.35 27.90
C TYR A 215 -3.74 -17.80 28.27
N ARG A 216 -2.96 -18.76 27.75
CA ARG A 216 -3.14 -20.21 27.97
C ARG A 216 -4.56 -20.68 27.62
N VAL A 217 -5.14 -20.13 26.57
CA VAL A 217 -6.42 -20.52 26.01
C VAL A 217 -6.16 -21.40 24.78
N LYS A 218 -6.81 -22.56 24.73
CA LYS A 218 -6.65 -23.47 23.58
C LYS A 218 -7.44 -22.93 22.38
N ILE A 219 -6.83 -22.94 21.20
CA ILE A 219 -7.49 -22.66 19.94
C ILE A 219 -8.35 -23.89 19.57
N ASP A 220 -9.57 -23.64 19.15
CA ASP A 220 -10.39 -24.64 18.47
C ASP A 220 -10.14 -24.53 16.97
N GLU A 221 -9.34 -25.45 16.42
CA GLU A 221 -8.95 -25.46 15.01
C GLU A 221 -10.16 -25.57 14.07
N SER A 222 -11.29 -26.12 14.55
CA SER A 222 -12.54 -26.21 13.76
C SER A 222 -13.19 -24.83 13.54
N LEU A 223 -12.77 -23.80 14.29
CA LEU A 223 -13.25 -22.42 14.20
C LEU A 223 -12.26 -21.49 13.49
N VAL A 224 -11.22 -22.02 12.88
CA VAL A 224 -10.26 -21.27 12.08
C VAL A 224 -10.57 -21.48 10.58
N PHE A 225 -11.18 -20.47 9.97
CA PHE A 225 -11.63 -20.51 8.58
C PHE A 225 -10.76 -19.59 7.73
N MET A 226 -10.17 -20.14 6.67
CA MET A 226 -9.32 -19.42 5.74
C MET A 226 -9.98 -19.31 4.37
N ASP A 227 -9.41 -18.46 3.47
CA ASP A 227 -9.95 -18.20 2.13
C ASP A 227 -11.39 -17.66 2.12
N MET A 228 -11.72 -16.77 3.04
CA MET A 228 -13.02 -16.13 3.19
C MET A 228 -13.23 -15.02 2.14
N ASP A 229 -13.16 -15.37 0.88
CA ASP A 229 -13.17 -14.48 -0.29
C ASP A 229 -14.56 -14.14 -0.82
N SER A 230 -15.60 -14.76 -0.26
CA SER A 230 -16.97 -14.60 -0.75
C SER A 230 -18.01 -14.68 0.36
N TYR A 231 -19.14 -13.98 0.14
CA TYR A 231 -20.28 -13.99 1.08
C TYR A 231 -20.74 -15.40 1.41
N SER A 232 -20.81 -16.31 0.42
CA SER A 232 -21.24 -17.68 0.65
C SER A 232 -20.31 -18.47 1.59
N LYS A 233 -18.98 -18.26 1.47
CA LYS A 233 -18.02 -18.90 2.38
C LYS A 233 -18.13 -18.36 3.78
N VAL A 234 -18.22 -17.02 3.93
CA VAL A 234 -18.39 -16.36 5.22
C VAL A 234 -19.72 -16.79 5.89
N ALA A 235 -20.81 -16.87 5.14
CA ALA A 235 -22.10 -17.31 5.65
C ALA A 235 -22.05 -18.75 6.20
N LYS A 236 -21.42 -19.68 5.47
CA LYS A 236 -21.25 -21.06 5.93
C LYS A 236 -20.37 -21.16 7.19
N ALA A 237 -19.28 -20.41 7.23
CA ALA A 237 -18.43 -20.35 8.42
C ALA A 237 -19.19 -19.77 9.62
N ALA A 238 -19.98 -18.71 9.40
CA ALA A 238 -20.79 -18.10 10.46
C ALA A 238 -21.82 -19.07 11.04
N ASP A 239 -22.49 -19.89 10.21
CA ASP A 239 -23.42 -20.92 10.72
C ASP A 239 -22.69 -21.91 11.65
N LEU A 240 -21.52 -22.41 11.26
CA LEU A 240 -20.72 -23.33 12.07
C LEU A 240 -20.23 -22.67 13.38
N ILE A 241 -19.84 -21.41 13.32
CA ILE A 241 -19.40 -20.64 14.49
C ILE A 241 -20.57 -20.47 15.49
N LEU A 242 -21.76 -20.15 15.00
CA LEU A 242 -22.95 -20.00 15.84
C LEU A 242 -23.40 -21.34 16.45
N GLU A 243 -23.36 -22.43 15.68
CA GLU A 243 -23.65 -23.79 16.18
C GLU A 243 -22.66 -24.22 17.26
N ALA A 244 -21.39 -23.89 17.12
CA ALA A 244 -20.35 -24.17 18.10
C ALA A 244 -20.43 -23.25 19.33
N LYS A 245 -21.31 -22.24 19.33
CA LYS A 245 -21.47 -21.25 20.41
C LYS A 245 -20.17 -20.52 20.74
N ALA A 246 -19.42 -20.10 19.71
CA ALA A 246 -18.29 -19.24 19.91
C ALA A 246 -18.71 -17.93 20.60
N ASP A 247 -17.85 -17.38 21.45
CA ASP A 247 -18.12 -16.15 22.21
C ASP A 247 -17.60 -14.89 21.49
N GLY A 248 -16.77 -15.07 20.45
CA GLY A 248 -16.31 -13.97 19.60
C GLY A 248 -15.76 -14.43 18.27
N ILE A 249 -15.76 -13.52 17.30
CA ILE A 249 -15.16 -13.71 15.96
C ILE A 249 -14.15 -12.60 15.70
N VAL A 250 -12.97 -13.00 15.30
CA VAL A 250 -11.91 -12.10 14.82
C VAL A 250 -11.83 -12.24 13.30
N CYS A 251 -12.05 -11.14 12.58
CA CYS A 251 -11.95 -11.09 11.13
C CYS A 251 -10.62 -10.45 10.73
N MET A 252 -9.94 -11.00 9.72
CA MET A 252 -8.62 -10.54 9.32
C MET A 252 -8.61 -9.23 8.52
N ASP A 253 -9.76 -8.78 8.04
CA ASP A 253 -9.91 -7.48 7.38
C ASP A 253 -11.36 -6.97 7.48
N ASP A 254 -11.57 -5.73 7.03
CA ASP A 254 -12.86 -5.06 7.04
C ASP A 254 -13.83 -5.61 5.98
N PHE A 255 -13.33 -6.18 4.88
CA PHE A 255 -14.16 -6.79 3.85
C PHE A 255 -14.83 -8.06 4.34
N ILE A 256 -14.04 -8.97 4.94
CA ILE A 256 -14.55 -10.18 5.59
C ILE A 256 -15.53 -9.79 6.71
N THR A 257 -15.16 -8.78 7.51
CA THR A 257 -16.01 -8.29 8.60
C THR A 257 -17.33 -7.77 8.07
N ASN A 258 -17.35 -6.99 6.99
CA ASN A 258 -18.58 -6.44 6.42
C ASN A 258 -19.52 -7.55 5.89
N MET A 259 -18.96 -8.59 5.23
CA MET A 259 -19.76 -9.76 4.81
C MET A 259 -20.36 -10.49 6.01
N LEU A 260 -19.58 -10.70 7.06
CA LEU A 260 -20.04 -11.33 8.30
C LEU A 260 -21.18 -10.54 8.97
N LEU A 261 -20.99 -9.24 9.11
CA LEU A 261 -22.00 -8.35 9.71
C LEU A 261 -23.31 -8.35 8.92
N GLY A 262 -23.23 -8.37 7.58
CA GLY A 262 -24.39 -8.52 6.71
C GLY A 262 -25.16 -9.80 7.02
N TYR A 263 -24.46 -10.93 7.08
CA TYR A 263 -25.03 -12.23 7.37
C TYR A 263 -25.64 -12.33 8.78
N LEU A 264 -24.91 -11.88 9.81
CA LEU A 264 -25.41 -11.91 11.19
C LEU A 264 -26.66 -11.05 11.36
N ARG A 265 -26.75 -9.92 10.65
CA ARG A 265 -27.96 -9.09 10.61
C ARG A 265 -29.13 -9.82 9.96
N GLU A 266 -28.95 -10.54 8.86
CA GLU A 266 -30.00 -11.37 8.23
C GLU A 266 -30.50 -12.46 9.18
N LYS A 267 -29.64 -13.01 9.99
CA LYS A 267 -29.95 -14.00 11.03
C LYS A 267 -30.53 -13.41 12.34
N ASN A 268 -30.59 -12.07 12.43
CA ASN A 268 -31.01 -11.34 13.65
C ASN A 268 -30.12 -11.64 14.87
N VAL A 269 -28.87 -12.00 14.70
CA VAL A 269 -27.90 -12.22 15.78
C VAL A 269 -27.52 -10.90 16.44
N LYS A 270 -27.57 -10.83 17.75
CA LYS A 270 -27.32 -9.61 18.52
C LYS A 270 -25.84 -9.47 18.87
N ILE A 271 -25.22 -8.38 18.40
CA ILE A 271 -23.84 -7.99 18.70
C ILE A 271 -23.90 -6.84 19.72
N PRO A 272 -23.18 -6.91 20.84
CA PRO A 272 -22.24 -7.94 21.30
C PRO A 272 -22.88 -9.03 22.18
N GLN A 273 -24.20 -9.03 22.39
CA GLN A 273 -24.86 -9.83 23.45
C GLN A 273 -24.77 -11.35 23.20
N GLU A 274 -24.86 -11.78 21.93
CA GLU A 274 -24.80 -13.21 21.57
C GLU A 274 -23.40 -13.56 21.07
N ILE A 275 -22.73 -12.64 20.35
CA ILE A 275 -21.37 -12.84 19.84
C ILE A 275 -20.66 -11.49 19.71
N ARG A 276 -19.37 -11.45 20.05
CA ARG A 276 -18.52 -10.27 19.89
C ARG A 276 -17.73 -10.32 18.59
N ILE A 277 -17.53 -9.16 17.96
CA ILE A 277 -16.86 -9.06 16.65
C ILE A 277 -15.70 -8.09 16.75
N ALA A 278 -14.54 -8.49 16.23
CA ALA A 278 -13.38 -7.62 16.06
C ALA A 278 -12.75 -7.79 14.68
N SER A 279 -12.11 -6.73 14.17
CA SER A 279 -11.49 -6.69 12.86
C SER A 279 -10.02 -6.29 12.94
N PHE A 280 -9.13 -6.93 12.16
CA PHE A 280 -7.71 -6.55 12.08
C PHE A 280 -7.44 -5.37 11.15
N TYR A 281 -8.44 -4.78 10.58
CA TYR A 281 -8.32 -3.51 9.88
C TYR A 281 -9.50 -2.61 10.21
N ASP A 282 -9.19 -1.32 10.42
CA ASP A 282 -10.18 -0.29 10.72
C ASP A 282 -10.56 0.46 9.44
N SER A 283 -11.84 0.64 9.23
CA SER A 283 -12.37 1.45 8.13
C SER A 283 -13.63 2.20 8.55
N SER A 284 -14.00 3.23 7.79
CA SER A 284 -15.22 3.98 8.02
C SER A 284 -16.48 3.11 7.95
N LEU A 285 -16.45 2.01 7.20
CA LEU A 285 -17.54 1.05 7.14
C LEU A 285 -17.80 0.42 8.51
N LEU A 286 -16.73 0.11 9.24
CA LEU A 286 -16.81 -0.52 10.57
C LEU A 286 -17.06 0.49 11.69
N GLU A 287 -16.56 1.71 11.52
CA GLU A 287 -16.79 2.81 12.46
C GLU A 287 -18.25 3.22 12.52
N TYR A 288 -18.90 3.35 11.34
CA TYR A 288 -20.31 3.78 11.24
C TYR A 288 -21.32 2.63 11.25
N TYR A 289 -20.88 1.38 11.38
CA TYR A 289 -21.79 0.25 11.59
C TYR A 289 -22.46 0.34 12.96
N ILE A 290 -23.64 -0.25 13.10
CA ILE A 290 -24.35 -0.28 14.39
C ILE A 290 -24.61 -1.74 14.81
N PRO A 291 -23.95 -2.21 15.88
CA PRO A 291 -22.97 -1.52 16.74
C PRO A 291 -21.61 -1.32 16.06
N ALA A 292 -20.93 -0.21 16.35
CA ALA A 292 -19.60 0.07 15.78
C ALA A 292 -18.58 -1.02 16.16
N VAL A 293 -17.72 -1.39 15.21
CA VAL A 293 -16.85 -2.57 15.34
C VAL A 293 -15.50 -2.21 15.95
N THR A 294 -15.11 -2.94 16.99
CA THR A 294 -13.74 -2.92 17.54
C THR A 294 -12.76 -3.35 16.47
N SER A 295 -11.72 -2.55 16.24
CA SER A 295 -10.82 -2.76 15.12
C SER A 295 -9.39 -2.31 15.41
N LEU A 296 -8.46 -2.79 14.59
CA LEU A 296 -7.05 -2.43 14.61
C LEU A 296 -6.78 -1.37 13.55
N HIS A 297 -6.46 -0.17 13.99
CA HIS A 297 -6.11 0.95 13.13
C HIS A 297 -4.60 0.99 12.86
N PHE A 298 -4.23 1.07 11.57
CA PHE A 298 -2.86 1.27 11.11
C PHE A 298 -2.72 2.60 10.39
N ASN A 299 -1.56 3.24 10.49
CA ASN A 299 -1.25 4.41 9.67
C ASN A 299 -0.81 3.99 8.26
N THR A 300 -1.79 3.55 7.46
CA THR A 300 -1.56 2.98 6.12
C THR A 300 -0.99 4.00 5.13
N ARG A 301 -1.34 5.29 5.27
CA ARG A 301 -0.76 6.36 4.45
C ARG A 301 0.75 6.49 4.70
N SER A 302 1.18 6.45 5.96
CA SER A 302 2.60 6.44 6.32
C SER A 302 3.34 5.24 5.76
N LEU A 303 2.70 4.06 5.73
CA LEU A 303 3.26 2.87 5.09
C LEU A 303 3.56 3.11 3.61
N GLY A 304 2.63 3.70 2.87
CA GLY A 304 2.81 4.07 1.47
C GLY A 304 3.93 5.09 1.26
N MET A 305 3.98 6.12 2.10
CA MET A 305 5.06 7.13 2.07
C MET A 305 6.44 6.48 2.30
N ASN A 306 6.56 5.60 3.28
CA ASN A 306 7.81 4.90 3.58
C ASN A 306 8.24 3.97 2.43
N ALA A 307 7.31 3.23 1.82
CA ALA A 307 7.60 2.38 0.67
C ALA A 307 8.16 3.20 -0.51
N CYS A 308 7.54 4.34 -0.81
CA CYS A 308 8.02 5.24 -1.86
C CYS A 308 9.39 5.84 -1.52
N GLN A 309 9.60 6.28 -0.28
CA GLN A 309 10.90 6.83 0.18
C GLN A 309 12.03 5.79 0.08
N LEU A 310 11.77 4.53 0.44
CA LEU A 310 12.72 3.43 0.29
C LEU A 310 13.10 3.22 -1.18
N LEU A 311 12.12 3.24 -2.09
CA LEU A 311 12.39 3.10 -3.51
C LEU A 311 13.18 4.29 -4.07
N LEU A 312 12.81 5.52 -3.73
CA LEU A 312 13.52 6.72 -4.15
C LEU A 312 14.99 6.70 -3.72
N LYS A 313 15.30 6.21 -2.51
CA LYS A 313 16.68 6.00 -2.06
C LYS A 313 17.43 4.98 -2.93
N GLN A 314 16.79 3.87 -3.33
CA GLN A 314 17.39 2.92 -4.28
C GLN A 314 17.67 3.54 -5.64
N LEU A 315 16.81 4.47 -6.10
CA LEU A 315 16.95 5.19 -7.36
C LEU A 315 18.01 6.31 -7.31
N GLY A 316 18.67 6.49 -6.15
CA GLY A 316 19.71 7.50 -5.93
C GLY A 316 19.15 8.92 -5.76
N GLU A 317 17.88 9.06 -5.42
CA GLU A 317 17.29 10.35 -5.08
C GLU A 317 17.64 10.72 -3.63
N THR A 318 17.88 12.01 -3.40
CA THR A 318 18.01 12.57 -2.05
C THR A 318 16.62 12.59 -1.41
N ALA A 319 16.19 11.44 -0.90
CA ALA A 319 14.94 11.34 -0.17
C ALA A 319 15.21 11.65 1.31
N ASP A 320 15.46 12.93 1.60
CA ASP A 320 15.73 13.42 2.95
C ASP A 320 14.46 13.38 3.81
N GLY A 321 14.64 13.05 5.07
CA GLY A 321 13.58 12.94 6.07
C GLY A 321 13.57 11.61 6.80
N GLU A 322 13.08 11.63 8.02
CA GLU A 322 12.85 10.43 8.81
C GLU A 322 11.71 9.61 8.21
N TYR A 323 11.76 8.29 8.39
CA TYR A 323 10.63 7.44 8.07
C TYR A 323 9.45 7.76 8.98
N MET A 324 8.26 7.76 8.41
CA MET A 324 7.05 7.96 9.20
C MET A 324 6.85 6.77 10.15
N PRO A 325 6.48 7.01 11.41
CA PRO A 325 6.22 5.91 12.34
C PRO A 325 5.03 5.06 11.86
N LEU A 326 5.22 3.73 11.88
CA LEU A 326 4.20 2.74 11.52
C LEU A 326 3.52 2.20 12.77
N ASN A 327 2.93 3.10 13.55
CA ASN A 327 2.20 2.76 14.75
C ASN A 327 0.84 2.15 14.41
N TYR A 328 0.36 1.32 15.32
CA TYR A 328 -1.02 0.82 15.29
C TYR A 328 -1.73 1.14 16.61
N GLN A 329 -3.04 1.07 16.60
CA GLN A 329 -3.88 1.28 17.77
C GLN A 329 -5.11 0.36 17.73
N VAL A 330 -5.40 -0.32 18.82
CA VAL A 330 -6.69 -1.02 19.00
C VAL A 330 -7.75 -0.01 19.39
N ILE A 331 -8.77 0.14 18.56
CA ILE A 331 -9.92 1.02 18.80
C ILE A 331 -11.07 0.20 19.31
N LEU A 332 -11.34 0.30 20.63
CA LEU A 332 -12.43 -0.42 21.27
C LEU A 332 -13.76 0.27 21.01
N ARG A 333 -14.71 -0.47 20.44
CA ARG A 333 -16.06 0.00 20.12
C ARG A 333 -17.12 -0.94 20.69
N GLU A 334 -18.39 -0.70 20.33
CA GLU A 334 -19.57 -1.37 20.93
C GLU A 334 -19.60 -2.88 20.68
N SER A 335 -19.05 -3.35 19.56
CA SER A 335 -19.13 -4.78 19.18
C SER A 335 -18.40 -5.74 20.13
N THR A 336 -17.61 -5.21 21.07
CA THR A 336 -16.88 -6.01 22.08
C THR A 336 -17.07 -5.51 23.52
N LYS A 337 -17.98 -4.60 23.74
CA LYS A 337 -18.31 -4.07 25.09
C LYS A 337 -19.15 -5.04 25.90
#